data_3301ee90bbebb79eda2af0cd2d782f7d
#
_entry.id   3301ee90bbebb79eda2af0cd2d782f7d
#
_cell.length_a   1.000
_cell.length_b   1.000
_cell.length_c   1.000
_cell.angle_alpha   90.00
_cell.angle_beta   90.00
_cell.angle_gamma   90.00
#
_symmetry.space_group_name_H-M   'P 1'
#
loop_
_entity.id
_entity.type
_entity.pdbx_description
1 polymer ?
#
loop_
_entity_poly.entity_id
_entity_poly.type
_entity_poly.pdbx_seq_one_letter_code
_entity_poly.pdbx_strand_id
1 'polypeptide(L)'
;MTFIDWFIVALFLGALVLIGYLFSRKNKNIEDYFVGGRAMPGWIVAIAATGTAISAGTFVGSPELGFNTNLTYLLNLLGAIVGGLVVAAWLLPKLYNAKTITVYGFIGDRFGQTAKTSTSVMFLLGHLFTSGSRLFIAAIAISVIAFGNIQFQFMVISIIILGVVSTFYTMMGGIKGLLYIDTFQTLLMIFSGVVGLILVYVSLGDMTWAEIWHSLTEGGMVKNPAAAGVAPGIAADGTLQGWVEGSKVQMFDFSLDLSKPYTILGGLIGVAVFKVAQFTTDQEFVQRQLSCKNVRKAGESLVVSQLLAIPTVLIFLCIGSLLYVKYINSPAADGVLSQGFFSDARDVFPQFIKNHIPAGVRGLMITGLLAAALSSFNSAINSMASSFVADLYLPFKAKKGEAVQNDSDQIASSRWIVCLMGVALTAFAILTCVMQQSSGLNLGDFATGVMCFAYVGMLGVFLTAILTKRGNTKSVIAALISGILIVIPLMFQKEFFGANYIAWTWWCPIGGLITTAICLLGKPKKA
;
A
#
# COMPACT_ATOMS: atom_id res chain seq x y z
N MET A 1 0.55 -7.65 -27.04
CA MET A 1 -0.51 -6.63 -26.98
C MET A 1 -0.88 -6.14 -28.36
N THR A 2 -2.14 -5.87 -28.61
CA THR A 2 -2.66 -5.35 -29.88
C THR A 2 -2.70 -3.82 -29.87
N PHE A 3 -2.94 -3.21 -31.03
CA PHE A 3 -3.14 -1.76 -31.14
C PHE A 3 -4.30 -1.25 -30.26
N ILE A 4 -5.39 -2.02 -30.15
CA ILE A 4 -6.55 -1.66 -29.32
C ILE A 4 -6.17 -1.60 -27.84
N ASP A 5 -5.37 -2.55 -27.35
CA ASP A 5 -4.90 -2.56 -25.96
C ASP A 5 -4.10 -1.28 -25.64
N TRP A 6 -3.16 -0.92 -26.53
CA TRP A 6 -2.35 0.29 -26.37
C TRP A 6 -3.15 1.58 -26.49
N PHE A 7 -4.16 1.60 -27.35
CA PHE A 7 -5.08 2.74 -27.49
C PHE A 7 -5.85 2.99 -26.19
N ILE A 8 -6.38 1.94 -25.55
CA ILE A 8 -7.09 2.04 -24.27
C ILE A 8 -6.16 2.55 -23.18
N VAL A 9 -4.92 2.05 -23.10
CA VAL A 9 -3.91 2.52 -22.14
C VAL A 9 -3.59 4.01 -22.38
N ALA A 10 -3.38 4.41 -23.63
CA ALA A 10 -3.09 5.80 -23.97
C ALA A 10 -4.25 6.74 -23.63
N LEU A 11 -5.50 6.32 -23.90
CA LEU A 11 -6.70 7.07 -23.55
C LEU A 11 -6.82 7.25 -22.03
N PHE A 12 -6.55 6.20 -21.26
CA PHE A 12 -6.52 6.26 -19.80
C PHE A 12 -5.47 7.25 -19.30
N LEU A 13 -4.22 7.15 -19.76
CA LEU A 13 -3.14 8.05 -19.34
C LEU A 13 -3.43 9.50 -19.74
N GLY A 14 -4.01 9.72 -20.94
CA GLY A 14 -4.45 11.03 -21.40
C GLY A 14 -5.55 11.62 -20.52
N ALA A 15 -6.51 10.80 -20.07
CA ALA A 15 -7.55 11.22 -19.14
C ALA A 15 -6.99 11.68 -17.80
N LEU A 16 -5.98 10.98 -17.24
CA LEU A 16 -5.32 11.38 -16.00
C LEU A 16 -4.64 12.76 -16.12
N VAL A 17 -3.91 12.97 -17.21
CA VAL A 17 -3.25 14.26 -17.49
C VAL A 17 -4.27 15.38 -17.66
N LEU A 18 -5.38 15.12 -18.37
CA LEU A 18 -6.46 16.09 -18.57
C LEU A 18 -7.10 16.48 -17.22
N ILE A 19 -7.45 15.52 -16.38
CA ILE A 19 -8.01 15.79 -15.04
C ILE A 19 -7.00 16.61 -14.22
N GLY A 20 -5.74 16.22 -14.18
CA GLY A 20 -4.67 16.97 -13.49
C GLY A 20 -4.58 18.42 -13.97
N TYR A 21 -4.63 18.64 -15.27
CA TYR A 21 -4.63 19.98 -15.88
C TYR A 21 -5.85 20.82 -15.50
N LEU A 22 -7.05 20.25 -15.56
CA LEU A 22 -8.30 20.96 -15.21
C LEU A 22 -8.30 21.44 -13.75
N PHE A 23 -7.70 20.66 -12.83
CA PHE A 23 -7.60 21.04 -11.43
C PHE A 23 -6.42 21.96 -11.12
N SER A 24 -5.41 22.06 -11.98
CA SER A 24 -4.22 22.91 -11.77
C SER A 24 -4.54 24.38 -11.55
N ARG A 25 -5.61 24.86 -12.19
CA ARG A 25 -6.07 26.25 -12.14
C ARG A 25 -6.88 26.59 -10.89
N LYS A 26 -7.25 25.59 -10.07
CA LYS A 26 -8.09 25.77 -8.87
C LYS A 26 -7.30 25.94 -7.58
N ASN A 27 -5.99 25.79 -7.61
CA ASN A 27 -5.12 25.91 -6.45
C ASN A 27 -4.70 27.37 -6.29
N LYS A 28 -5.15 28.03 -5.21
CA LYS A 28 -4.89 29.46 -4.95
C LYS A 28 -3.72 29.67 -3.98
N ASN A 29 -3.53 28.76 -3.03
CA ASN A 29 -2.49 28.83 -2.01
C ASN A 29 -2.02 27.39 -1.63
N ILE A 30 -1.06 27.29 -0.71
CA ILE A 30 -0.47 26.03 -0.28
C ILE A 30 -1.48 25.12 0.45
N GLU A 31 -2.45 25.69 1.17
CA GLU A 31 -3.51 24.93 1.83
C GLU A 31 -4.46 24.32 0.79
N ASP A 32 -4.83 25.07 -0.25
CA ASP A 32 -5.57 24.51 -1.38
C ASP A 32 -4.80 23.39 -2.08
N TYR A 33 -3.49 23.58 -2.26
CA TYR A 33 -2.65 22.61 -2.99
C TYR A 33 -2.47 21.29 -2.24
N PHE A 34 -2.25 21.32 -0.90
CA PHE A 34 -1.95 20.12 -0.12
C PHE A 34 -3.12 19.57 0.72
N VAL A 35 -4.09 20.38 1.12
CA VAL A 35 -5.27 19.94 1.91
C VAL A 35 -6.60 20.30 1.25
N GLY A 36 -6.58 20.77 0.03
CA GLY A 36 -7.79 21.02 -0.75
C GLY A 36 -8.72 22.09 -0.17
N GLY A 37 -8.19 23.02 0.63
CA GLY A 37 -8.98 24.01 1.36
C GLY A 37 -10.01 23.38 2.31
N ARG A 38 -9.82 22.14 2.72
CA ARG A 38 -10.72 21.36 3.59
C ARG A 38 -12.17 21.34 3.09
N ALA A 39 -12.37 21.19 1.78
CA ALA A 39 -13.68 21.32 1.14
C ALA A 39 -14.14 20.04 0.41
N MET A 40 -13.38 18.94 0.52
CA MET A 40 -13.65 17.73 -0.24
C MET A 40 -14.85 16.95 0.30
N PRO A 41 -15.70 16.41 -0.60
CA PRO A 41 -16.79 15.51 -0.22
C PRO A 41 -16.25 14.20 0.38
N GLY A 42 -16.83 13.75 1.51
CA GLY A 42 -16.35 12.56 2.21
C GLY A 42 -16.38 11.27 1.38
N TRP A 43 -17.34 11.11 0.45
CA TRP A 43 -17.43 9.92 -0.40
C TRP A 43 -16.28 9.85 -1.43
N ILE A 44 -15.85 11.00 -1.99
CA ILE A 44 -14.66 11.06 -2.87
C ILE A 44 -13.43 10.66 -2.07
N VAL A 45 -13.27 11.22 -0.87
CA VAL A 45 -12.13 10.89 0.01
C VAL A 45 -12.16 9.41 0.40
N ALA A 46 -13.34 8.82 0.66
CA ALA A 46 -13.45 7.41 0.98
C ALA A 46 -12.99 6.50 -0.15
N ILE A 47 -13.48 6.72 -1.38
CA ILE A 47 -13.10 5.92 -2.55
C ILE A 47 -11.62 6.13 -2.88
N ALA A 48 -11.13 7.36 -2.87
CA ALA A 48 -9.71 7.67 -3.09
C ALA A 48 -8.80 7.01 -2.03
N ALA A 49 -9.20 7.04 -0.75
CA ALA A 49 -8.46 6.38 0.33
C ALA A 49 -8.46 4.84 0.18
N THR A 50 -9.53 4.25 -0.36
CA THR A 50 -9.56 2.83 -0.71
C THR A 50 -8.49 2.52 -1.75
N GLY A 51 -8.40 3.28 -2.84
CA GLY A 51 -7.38 3.09 -3.88
C GLY A 51 -5.95 3.28 -3.39
N THR A 52 -5.75 4.13 -2.38
CA THR A 52 -4.45 4.30 -1.74
C THR A 52 -4.07 3.08 -0.87
N ALA A 53 -5.05 2.52 -0.14
CA ALA A 53 -4.84 1.33 0.68
C ALA A 53 -4.64 0.07 -0.17
N ILE A 54 -5.26 0.01 -1.37
CA ILE A 54 -5.23 -1.11 -2.30
C ILE A 54 -4.32 -0.74 -3.48
N SER A 55 -3.13 -1.32 -3.53
CA SER A 55 -2.11 -1.04 -4.54
C SER A 55 -2.09 -2.10 -5.65
N ALA A 56 -1.19 -1.93 -6.62
CA ALA A 56 -0.85 -2.98 -7.59
C ALA A 56 -0.45 -4.31 -6.91
N GLY A 57 0.13 -4.23 -5.69
CA GLY A 57 0.39 -5.41 -4.87
C GLY A 57 -0.88 -6.19 -4.53
N THR A 58 -2.04 -5.53 -4.37
CA THR A 58 -3.32 -6.22 -4.20
C THR A 58 -3.82 -6.80 -5.51
N PHE A 59 -3.70 -6.06 -6.63
CA PHE A 59 -4.13 -6.52 -7.95
C PHE A 59 -3.43 -7.82 -8.38
N VAL A 60 -2.16 -7.98 -8.04
CA VAL A 60 -1.34 -9.14 -8.40
C VAL A 60 -1.17 -10.09 -7.22
N GLY A 61 -0.88 -9.58 -6.03
CA GLY A 61 -0.56 -10.38 -4.85
C GLY A 61 -1.79 -11.00 -4.18
N SER A 62 -3.00 -10.41 -4.28
CA SER A 62 -4.19 -11.09 -3.74
C SER A 62 -4.59 -12.31 -4.59
N PRO A 63 -4.54 -12.30 -5.94
CA PRO A 63 -4.65 -13.53 -6.71
C PRO A 63 -3.55 -14.56 -6.38
N GLU A 64 -2.31 -14.15 -6.17
CA GLU A 64 -1.25 -15.04 -5.69
C GLU A 64 -1.61 -15.69 -4.35
N LEU A 65 -2.09 -14.90 -3.38
CA LEU A 65 -2.54 -15.41 -2.08
C LEU A 65 -3.72 -16.39 -2.22
N GLY A 66 -4.74 -16.03 -2.98
CA GLY A 66 -5.88 -16.91 -3.24
C GLY A 66 -5.47 -18.21 -3.96
N PHE A 67 -4.49 -18.14 -4.87
CA PHE A 67 -3.92 -19.31 -5.55
C PHE A 67 -3.12 -20.20 -4.60
N ASN A 68 -2.25 -19.63 -3.76
CA ASN A 68 -1.33 -20.39 -2.90
C ASN A 68 -1.91 -20.75 -1.53
N THR A 69 -2.82 -19.93 -0.99
CA THR A 69 -3.34 -20.06 0.37
C THR A 69 -4.86 -20.12 0.40
N ASN A 70 -5.49 -19.43 1.32
CA ASN A 70 -6.93 -19.40 1.55
C ASN A 70 -7.42 -17.95 1.84
N LEU A 71 -8.64 -17.81 2.37
CA LEU A 71 -9.26 -16.51 2.62
C LEU A 71 -8.91 -15.90 4.00
N THR A 72 -7.99 -16.46 4.77
CA THR A 72 -7.61 -15.94 6.10
C THR A 72 -7.04 -14.52 6.04
N TYR A 73 -6.51 -14.09 4.87
CA TYR A 73 -6.09 -12.69 4.66
C TYR A 73 -7.19 -11.67 4.94
N LEU A 74 -8.49 -12.04 4.83
CA LEU A 74 -9.61 -11.16 5.16
C LEU A 74 -9.61 -10.70 6.62
N LEU A 75 -8.98 -11.43 7.54
CA LEU A 75 -8.78 -11.02 8.93
C LEU A 75 -8.00 -9.71 9.06
N ASN A 76 -7.07 -9.43 8.13
CA ASN A 76 -6.39 -8.13 8.08
C ASN A 76 -7.34 -6.97 7.83
N LEU A 77 -8.35 -7.17 6.99
CA LEU A 77 -9.32 -6.13 6.67
C LEU A 77 -10.26 -5.87 7.85
N LEU A 78 -10.61 -6.92 8.61
CA LEU A 78 -11.37 -6.74 9.86
C LEU A 78 -10.57 -5.95 10.88
N GLY A 79 -9.28 -6.26 11.06
CA GLY A 79 -8.39 -5.46 11.90
C GLY A 79 -8.26 -4.02 11.43
N ALA A 80 -8.22 -3.79 10.10
CA ALA A 80 -8.18 -2.45 9.54
C ALA A 80 -9.44 -1.63 9.85
N ILE A 81 -10.62 -2.25 9.86
CA ILE A 81 -11.87 -1.60 10.29
C ILE A 81 -11.78 -1.22 11.77
N VAL A 82 -11.35 -2.16 12.64
CA VAL A 82 -11.20 -1.89 14.08
C VAL A 82 -10.23 -0.72 14.31
N GLY A 83 -9.06 -0.75 13.68
CA GLY A 83 -8.09 0.35 13.75
C GLY A 83 -8.64 1.66 13.22
N GLY A 84 -9.38 1.63 12.10
CA GLY A 84 -10.04 2.78 11.50
C GLY A 84 -11.10 3.39 12.42
N LEU A 85 -11.91 2.58 13.10
CA LEU A 85 -12.90 3.03 14.08
C LEU A 85 -12.23 3.72 15.28
N VAL A 86 -11.16 3.13 15.81
CA VAL A 86 -10.38 3.72 16.92
C VAL A 86 -9.83 5.09 16.52
N VAL A 87 -9.23 5.18 15.33
CA VAL A 87 -8.66 6.45 14.84
C VAL A 87 -9.76 7.47 14.59
N ALA A 88 -10.86 7.10 13.92
CA ALA A 88 -11.96 8.00 13.60
C ALA A 88 -12.62 8.57 14.86
N ALA A 89 -12.76 7.76 15.92
CA ALA A 89 -13.43 8.17 17.16
C ALA A 89 -12.53 9.04 18.06
N TRP A 90 -11.24 8.75 18.16
CA TRP A 90 -10.40 9.33 19.23
C TRP A 90 -9.20 10.12 18.75
N LEU A 91 -8.49 9.67 17.71
CA LEU A 91 -7.22 10.25 17.32
C LEU A 91 -7.40 11.32 16.23
N LEU A 92 -8.16 11.02 15.20
CA LEU A 92 -8.41 11.93 14.09
C LEU A 92 -9.05 13.26 14.49
N PRO A 93 -10.02 13.33 15.45
CA PRO A 93 -10.56 14.62 15.88
C PRO A 93 -9.50 15.58 16.43
N LYS A 94 -8.49 15.07 17.16
CA LYS A 94 -7.40 15.89 17.70
C LYS A 94 -6.47 16.40 16.60
N LEU A 95 -6.15 15.53 15.64
CA LEU A 95 -5.31 15.88 14.48
C LEU A 95 -6.01 16.88 13.55
N TYR A 96 -7.29 16.65 13.27
CA TYR A 96 -8.09 17.54 12.42
C TYR A 96 -8.24 18.94 13.00
N ASN A 97 -8.46 19.06 14.33
CA ASN A 97 -8.64 20.33 15.02
C ASN A 97 -7.32 21.12 15.19
N ALA A 98 -6.16 20.49 15.03
CA ALA A 98 -4.87 21.19 15.01
C ALA A 98 -4.71 22.12 13.78
N LYS A 99 -5.52 21.92 12.73
CA LYS A 99 -5.54 22.74 11.50
C LYS A 99 -4.17 22.87 10.80
N THR A 100 -3.28 21.93 10.99
CA THR A 100 -1.97 21.85 10.34
C THR A 100 -2.07 21.25 8.94
N ILE A 101 -1.12 21.56 8.05
CA ILE A 101 -1.03 20.98 6.69
C ILE A 101 -0.61 19.51 6.78
N THR A 102 0.31 19.23 7.72
CA THR A 102 0.82 17.87 7.96
C THR A 102 0.49 17.40 9.36
N VAL A 103 0.37 16.08 9.53
CA VAL A 103 0.18 15.48 10.84
C VAL A 103 1.35 15.78 11.81
N TYR A 104 2.54 16.06 11.26
CA TYR A 104 3.75 16.38 12.04
C TYR A 104 3.72 17.81 12.59
N GLY A 105 2.90 18.70 12.04
CA GLY A 105 2.62 20.00 12.63
C GLY A 105 2.11 19.87 14.06
N PHE A 106 1.19 18.94 14.32
CA PHE A 106 0.69 18.61 15.66
C PHE A 106 1.82 18.20 16.63
N ILE A 107 2.81 17.45 16.16
CA ILE A 107 4.00 17.08 16.95
C ILE A 107 4.87 18.32 17.24
N GLY A 108 4.99 19.20 16.24
CA GLY A 108 5.71 20.48 16.37
C GLY A 108 5.13 21.40 17.43
N ASP A 109 3.82 21.58 17.44
CA ASP A 109 3.10 22.41 18.41
C ASP A 109 3.30 21.90 19.85
N ARG A 110 3.47 20.58 20.01
CA ARG A 110 3.59 19.97 21.33
C ARG A 110 5.03 19.82 21.82
N PHE A 111 5.95 19.37 20.97
CA PHE A 111 7.33 19.02 21.35
C PHE A 111 8.40 19.92 20.72
N GLY A 112 7.99 20.85 19.87
CA GLY A 112 8.87 21.82 19.22
C GLY A 112 9.33 21.38 17.81
N GLN A 113 9.92 22.35 17.08
CA GLN A 113 10.27 22.22 15.67
C GLN A 113 11.23 21.04 15.38
N THR A 114 12.19 20.77 16.26
CA THR A 114 13.12 19.65 16.06
C THR A 114 12.38 18.29 16.09
N ALA A 115 11.40 18.12 17.00
CA ALA A 115 10.58 16.91 17.04
C ALA A 115 9.73 16.77 15.77
N LYS A 116 9.12 17.86 15.29
CA LYS A 116 8.41 17.92 14.01
C LYS A 116 9.29 17.46 12.86
N THR A 117 10.47 18.06 12.71
CA THR A 117 11.40 17.75 11.63
C THR A 117 11.88 16.29 11.70
N SER A 118 12.22 15.78 12.90
CA SER A 118 12.67 14.39 13.07
C SER A 118 11.58 13.38 12.71
N THR A 119 10.32 13.63 13.09
CA THR A 119 9.18 12.75 12.76
C THR A 119 8.88 12.80 11.26
N SER A 120 8.95 13.99 10.65
CA SER A 120 8.78 14.16 9.21
C SER A 120 9.86 13.45 8.40
N VAL A 121 11.14 13.53 8.83
CA VAL A 121 12.24 12.80 8.18
C VAL A 121 12.04 11.29 8.29
N MET A 122 11.60 10.78 9.45
CA MET A 122 11.28 9.36 9.62
C MET A 122 10.20 8.91 8.64
N PHE A 123 9.14 9.69 8.45
CA PHE A 123 8.11 9.44 7.45
C PHE A 123 8.68 9.42 6.03
N LEU A 124 9.46 10.44 5.65
CA LEU A 124 10.03 10.55 4.30
C LEU A 124 10.91 9.34 3.96
N LEU A 125 11.76 8.90 4.89
CA LEU A 125 12.58 7.70 4.73
C LEU A 125 11.72 6.44 4.62
N GLY A 126 10.78 6.23 5.53
CA GLY A 126 9.88 5.08 5.50
C GLY A 126 9.08 4.99 4.20
N HIS A 127 8.57 6.13 3.71
CA HIS A 127 7.83 6.19 2.45
C HIS A 127 8.70 5.99 1.20
N LEU A 128 9.94 6.47 1.22
CA LEU A 128 10.89 6.23 0.13
C LEU A 128 11.08 4.72 -0.09
N PHE A 129 11.33 3.99 0.98
CA PHE A 129 11.49 2.53 0.92
C PHE A 129 10.20 1.81 0.52
N THR A 130 9.08 2.11 1.19
CA THR A 130 7.80 1.42 0.98
C THR A 130 7.23 1.68 -0.41
N SER A 131 7.16 2.95 -0.83
CA SER A 131 6.52 3.32 -2.09
C SER A 131 7.40 3.00 -3.30
N GLY A 132 8.73 3.07 -3.15
CA GLY A 132 9.66 2.60 -4.15
C GLY A 132 9.52 1.09 -4.41
N SER A 133 9.42 0.29 -3.34
CA SER A 133 9.18 -1.16 -3.46
C SER A 133 7.83 -1.48 -4.10
N ARG A 134 6.76 -0.72 -3.78
CA ARG A 134 5.44 -0.89 -4.41
C ARG A 134 5.46 -0.58 -5.92
N LEU A 135 6.19 0.47 -6.32
CA LEU A 135 6.35 0.80 -7.74
C LEU A 135 7.10 -0.30 -8.49
N PHE A 136 8.13 -0.89 -7.88
CA PHE A 136 8.85 -2.02 -8.43
C PHE A 136 7.93 -3.24 -8.63
N ILE A 137 7.09 -3.61 -7.64
CA ILE A 137 6.12 -4.71 -7.76
C ILE A 137 5.15 -4.46 -8.92
N ALA A 138 4.66 -3.22 -9.07
CA ALA A 138 3.82 -2.84 -10.20
C ALA A 138 4.54 -2.99 -11.54
N ALA A 139 5.82 -2.63 -11.59
CA ALA A 139 6.61 -2.73 -12.81
C ALA A 139 6.85 -4.17 -13.26
N ILE A 140 6.97 -5.14 -12.34
CA ILE A 140 7.05 -6.57 -12.67
C ILE A 140 5.82 -6.97 -13.50
N ALA A 141 4.61 -6.72 -13.00
CA ALA A 141 3.39 -7.12 -13.67
C ALA A 141 3.22 -6.43 -15.03
N ILE A 142 3.55 -5.14 -15.13
CA ILE A 142 3.51 -4.38 -16.38
C ILE A 142 4.53 -4.93 -17.37
N SER A 143 5.74 -5.26 -16.91
CA SER A 143 6.78 -5.84 -17.75
C SER A 143 6.37 -7.19 -18.34
N VAL A 144 5.76 -8.06 -17.53
CA VAL A 144 5.23 -9.36 -17.98
C VAL A 144 4.15 -9.17 -19.05
N ILE A 145 3.19 -8.28 -18.81
CA ILE A 145 2.04 -8.11 -19.70
C ILE A 145 2.44 -7.37 -20.97
N ALA A 146 3.23 -6.28 -20.87
CA ALA A 146 3.58 -5.43 -22.00
C ALA A 146 4.70 -6.03 -22.87
N PHE A 147 5.74 -6.58 -22.23
CA PHE A 147 6.96 -7.02 -22.92
C PHE A 147 7.13 -8.54 -22.89
N GLY A 148 6.37 -9.25 -22.08
CA GLY A 148 6.38 -10.72 -22.03
C GLY A 148 7.46 -11.34 -21.13
N ASN A 149 8.28 -10.53 -20.47
CA ASN A 149 9.34 -11.00 -19.57
C ASN A 149 9.67 -9.95 -18.50
N ILE A 150 10.46 -10.37 -17.49
CA ILE A 150 10.90 -9.54 -16.35
C ILE A 150 12.39 -9.17 -16.46
N GLN A 151 12.94 -9.07 -17.67
CA GLN A 151 14.31 -8.62 -17.82
C GLN A 151 14.50 -7.21 -17.27
N PHE A 152 15.67 -6.94 -16.69
CA PHE A 152 15.99 -5.69 -16.01
C PHE A 152 15.62 -4.44 -16.83
N GLN A 153 15.99 -4.43 -18.10
CA GLN A 153 15.71 -3.29 -18.99
C GLN A 153 14.23 -2.96 -19.13
N PHE A 154 13.35 -3.99 -19.25
CA PHE A 154 11.90 -3.77 -19.38
C PHE A 154 11.26 -3.35 -18.07
N MET A 155 11.77 -3.86 -16.93
CA MET A 155 11.34 -3.40 -15.62
C MET A 155 11.71 -1.93 -15.38
N VAL A 156 12.95 -1.54 -15.72
CA VAL A 156 13.41 -0.14 -15.61
C VAL A 156 12.57 0.79 -16.51
N ILE A 157 12.30 0.38 -17.76
CA ILE A 157 11.42 1.15 -18.66
C ILE A 157 10.03 1.33 -18.03
N SER A 158 9.44 0.25 -17.49
CA SER A 158 8.14 0.30 -16.82
C SER A 158 8.13 1.24 -15.62
N ILE A 159 9.18 1.18 -14.77
CA ILE A 159 9.35 2.08 -13.61
C ILE A 159 9.43 3.54 -14.07
N ILE A 160 10.24 3.84 -15.08
CA ILE A 160 10.42 5.21 -15.58
C ILE A 160 9.12 5.76 -16.16
N ILE A 161 8.41 4.99 -16.98
CA ILE A 161 7.12 5.41 -17.56
C ILE A 161 6.12 5.74 -16.45
N LEU A 162 5.95 4.83 -15.48
CA LEU A 162 5.06 5.04 -14.35
C LEU A 162 5.46 6.27 -13.53
N GLY A 163 6.75 6.39 -13.22
CA GLY A 163 7.29 7.50 -12.44
C GLY A 163 7.10 8.85 -13.10
N VAL A 164 7.40 8.97 -14.39
CA VAL A 164 7.25 10.22 -15.16
C VAL A 164 5.80 10.63 -15.28
N VAL A 165 4.92 9.72 -15.73
CA VAL A 165 3.49 10.03 -15.92
C VAL A 165 2.85 10.45 -14.59
N SER A 166 3.11 9.68 -13.53
CA SER A 166 2.58 9.94 -12.20
C SER A 166 3.03 11.29 -11.64
N THR A 167 4.33 11.56 -11.72
CA THR A 167 4.91 12.83 -11.24
C THR A 167 4.32 14.02 -11.98
N PHE A 168 4.17 13.92 -13.29
CA PHE A 168 3.70 15.01 -14.12
C PHE A 168 2.29 15.47 -13.75
N TYR A 169 1.30 14.57 -13.70
CA TYR A 169 -0.06 15.00 -13.38
C TYR A 169 -0.27 15.30 -11.88
N THR A 170 0.49 14.68 -10.98
CA THR A 170 0.47 14.99 -9.54
C THR A 170 0.97 16.41 -9.29
N MET A 171 2.06 16.81 -9.95
CA MET A 171 2.61 18.17 -9.88
C MET A 171 1.59 19.23 -10.28
N MET A 172 0.73 18.93 -11.26
CA MET A 172 -0.26 19.88 -11.77
C MET A 172 -1.49 20.00 -10.85
N GLY A 173 -2.09 18.86 -10.48
CA GLY A 173 -3.43 18.81 -9.91
C GLY A 173 -3.56 19.20 -8.43
N GLY A 174 -2.49 19.07 -7.63
CA GLY A 174 -2.58 19.17 -6.17
C GLY A 174 -3.54 18.12 -5.59
N ILE A 175 -3.85 18.19 -4.29
CA ILE A 175 -4.68 17.17 -3.61
C ILE A 175 -6.11 17.09 -4.17
N LYS A 176 -6.72 18.19 -4.61
CA LYS A 176 -8.08 18.16 -5.19
C LYS A 176 -8.11 17.31 -6.45
N GLY A 177 -7.20 17.59 -7.39
CA GLY A 177 -7.07 16.81 -8.63
C GLY A 177 -6.74 15.35 -8.33
N LEU A 178 -5.80 15.12 -7.40
CA LEU A 178 -5.39 13.79 -6.98
C LEU A 178 -6.57 12.95 -6.46
N LEU A 179 -7.42 13.49 -5.58
CA LEU A 179 -8.57 12.75 -5.03
C LEU A 179 -9.60 12.35 -6.11
N TYR A 180 -9.85 13.20 -7.12
CA TYR A 180 -10.72 12.82 -8.24
C TYR A 180 -10.07 11.78 -9.15
N ILE A 181 -8.77 11.91 -9.42
CA ILE A 181 -7.99 10.93 -10.17
C ILE A 181 -7.99 9.59 -9.44
N ASP A 182 -7.66 9.57 -8.14
CA ASP A 182 -7.65 8.36 -7.32
C ASP A 182 -9.02 7.69 -7.26
N THR A 183 -10.11 8.49 -7.20
CA THR A 183 -11.49 7.96 -7.26
C THR A 183 -11.74 7.25 -8.59
N PHE A 184 -11.39 7.88 -9.70
CA PHE A 184 -11.53 7.28 -11.04
C PHE A 184 -10.68 6.00 -11.17
N GLN A 185 -9.42 6.05 -10.73
CA GLN A 185 -8.50 4.92 -10.75
C GLN A 185 -9.00 3.75 -9.90
N THR A 186 -9.53 4.03 -8.69
CA THR A 186 -10.09 3.00 -7.80
C THR A 186 -11.30 2.31 -8.42
N LEU A 187 -12.23 3.08 -9.00
CA LEU A 187 -13.40 2.52 -9.67
C LEU A 187 -13.01 1.66 -10.87
N LEU A 188 -12.05 2.12 -11.67
CA LEU A 188 -11.54 1.38 -12.82
C LEU A 188 -10.84 0.08 -12.40
N MET A 189 -10.05 0.10 -11.33
CA MET A 189 -9.40 -1.08 -10.76
C MET A 189 -10.44 -2.11 -10.30
N ILE A 190 -11.48 -1.69 -9.56
CA ILE A 190 -12.56 -2.58 -9.10
C ILE A 190 -13.30 -3.16 -10.30
N PHE A 191 -13.66 -2.33 -11.27
CA PHE A 191 -14.34 -2.76 -12.49
C PHE A 191 -13.52 -3.80 -13.27
N SER A 192 -12.22 -3.55 -13.46
CA SER A 192 -11.33 -4.52 -14.11
C SER A 192 -11.22 -5.82 -13.31
N GLY A 193 -11.19 -5.75 -11.96
CA GLY A 193 -11.21 -6.93 -11.10
C GLY A 193 -12.48 -7.77 -11.28
N VAL A 194 -13.66 -7.14 -11.33
CA VAL A 194 -14.93 -7.82 -11.59
C VAL A 194 -14.93 -8.49 -12.98
N VAL A 195 -14.48 -7.77 -14.01
CA VAL A 195 -14.34 -8.34 -15.37
C VAL A 195 -13.37 -9.52 -15.36
N GLY A 196 -12.23 -9.39 -14.67
CA GLY A 196 -11.26 -10.46 -14.52
C GLY A 196 -11.85 -11.70 -13.84
N LEU A 197 -12.60 -11.51 -12.74
CA LEU A 197 -13.28 -12.60 -12.05
C LEU A 197 -14.25 -13.36 -12.96
N ILE A 198 -15.08 -12.62 -13.72
CA ILE A 198 -16.02 -13.22 -14.67
C ILE A 198 -15.27 -14.02 -15.74
N LEU A 199 -14.19 -13.47 -16.30
CA LEU A 199 -13.43 -14.13 -17.37
C LEU A 199 -12.69 -15.39 -16.85
N VAL A 200 -12.17 -15.35 -15.63
CA VAL A 200 -11.58 -16.55 -15.01
C VAL A 200 -12.66 -17.62 -14.81
N TYR A 201 -13.83 -17.25 -14.28
CA TYR A 201 -14.95 -18.17 -14.12
C TYR A 201 -15.39 -18.80 -15.46
N VAL A 202 -15.60 -17.99 -16.49
CA VAL A 202 -15.96 -18.46 -17.83
C VAL A 202 -14.88 -19.39 -18.41
N SER A 203 -13.62 -19.15 -18.06
CA SER A 203 -12.51 -19.99 -18.55
C SER A 203 -12.42 -21.38 -17.92
N LEU A 204 -13.24 -21.68 -16.89
CA LEU A 204 -13.36 -23.02 -16.31
C LEU A 204 -14.19 -23.97 -17.19
N GLY A 205 -14.86 -23.44 -18.26
CA GLY A 205 -15.62 -24.24 -19.20
C GLY A 205 -16.88 -24.86 -18.59
N ASP A 206 -17.04 -26.17 -18.81
CA ASP A 206 -18.25 -26.93 -18.41
C ASP A 206 -18.22 -27.37 -16.92
N MET A 207 -17.25 -26.94 -16.12
CA MET A 207 -17.21 -27.28 -14.68
C MET A 207 -18.46 -26.73 -13.97
N THR A 208 -19.15 -27.62 -13.29
CA THR A 208 -20.30 -27.26 -12.46
C THR A 208 -19.86 -26.53 -11.19
N TRP A 209 -20.74 -25.72 -10.62
CA TRP A 209 -20.47 -25.06 -9.35
C TRP A 209 -20.13 -26.06 -8.22
N ALA A 210 -20.74 -27.24 -8.23
CA ALA A 210 -20.45 -28.30 -7.25
C ALA A 210 -19.02 -28.80 -7.35
N GLU A 211 -18.50 -29.03 -8.57
CA GLU A 211 -17.11 -29.43 -8.81
C GLU A 211 -16.11 -28.33 -8.41
N ILE A 212 -16.42 -27.08 -8.74
CA ILE A 212 -15.60 -25.94 -8.34
C ILE A 212 -15.56 -25.86 -6.80
N TRP A 213 -16.72 -25.97 -6.15
CA TRP A 213 -16.81 -25.90 -4.69
C TRP A 213 -16.07 -27.06 -4.01
N HIS A 214 -16.22 -28.28 -4.52
CA HIS A 214 -15.47 -29.44 -4.04
C HIS A 214 -13.95 -29.21 -4.16
N SER A 215 -13.47 -28.73 -5.30
CA SER A 215 -12.06 -28.42 -5.52
C SER A 215 -11.51 -27.33 -4.56
N LEU A 216 -12.37 -26.43 -4.08
CA LEU A 216 -11.98 -25.37 -3.14
C LEU A 216 -12.08 -25.80 -1.68
N THR A 217 -12.87 -26.83 -1.36
CA THR A 217 -13.11 -27.27 0.02
C THR A 217 -12.41 -28.59 0.32
N GLU A 218 -12.94 -29.70 -0.13
CA GLU A 218 -12.47 -31.07 0.18
C GLU A 218 -11.25 -31.47 -0.66
N GLY A 219 -11.19 -31.04 -1.93
CA GLY A 219 -10.04 -31.26 -2.82
C GLY A 219 -9.02 -30.11 -2.78
N GLY A 220 -9.17 -29.16 -1.85
CA GLY A 220 -8.31 -27.99 -1.77
C GLY A 220 -6.89 -28.31 -1.31
N MET A 221 -5.92 -27.60 -1.90
CA MET A 221 -4.52 -27.67 -1.50
C MET A 221 -4.01 -26.26 -1.19
N VAL A 222 -3.28 -26.11 -0.11
CA VAL A 222 -2.67 -24.85 0.31
C VAL A 222 -1.15 -25.00 0.40
N LYS A 223 -0.41 -23.91 0.23
CA LYS A 223 1.04 -23.92 0.37
C LYS A 223 1.45 -24.45 1.74
N ASN A 224 2.35 -25.43 1.75
CA ASN A 224 2.87 -25.99 2.98
C ASN A 224 3.73 -24.97 3.73
N PRO A 225 3.33 -24.51 4.91
CA PRO A 225 4.11 -23.54 5.69
C PRO A 225 5.43 -24.12 6.21
N ALA A 226 5.54 -25.44 6.35
CA ALA A 226 6.76 -26.12 6.79
C ALA A 226 7.80 -26.30 5.67
N ALA A 227 7.39 -26.21 4.40
CA ALA A 227 8.28 -26.32 3.24
C ALA A 227 8.94 -24.96 2.91
N ALA A 228 9.64 -24.37 3.87
CA ALA A 228 10.32 -23.10 3.67
C ALA A 228 11.37 -23.21 2.55
N GLY A 229 11.19 -22.41 1.50
CA GLY A 229 12.10 -22.40 0.34
C GLY A 229 11.69 -23.31 -0.82
N VAL A 230 10.66 -24.15 -0.68
CA VAL A 230 10.11 -24.94 -1.79
C VAL A 230 8.94 -24.14 -2.40
N ALA A 231 9.12 -23.67 -3.64
CA ALA A 231 8.02 -23.07 -4.38
C ALA A 231 6.93 -24.13 -4.65
N PRO A 232 5.63 -23.78 -4.52
CA PRO A 232 4.57 -24.68 -4.94
C PRO A 232 4.72 -25.03 -6.42
N GLY A 233 4.72 -26.30 -6.76
CA GLY A 233 4.91 -26.77 -8.12
C GLY A 233 4.51 -28.25 -8.29
N ILE A 234 4.63 -28.74 -9.50
CA ILE A 234 4.48 -30.16 -9.83
C ILE A 234 5.89 -30.71 -10.11
N ALA A 235 6.26 -31.77 -9.40
CA ALA A 235 7.49 -32.51 -9.66
C ALA A 235 7.43 -33.26 -11.00
N ALA A 236 8.58 -33.69 -11.50
CA ALA A 236 8.68 -34.45 -12.75
C ALA A 236 7.89 -35.78 -12.73
N ASP A 237 7.59 -36.31 -11.56
CA ASP A 237 6.76 -37.52 -11.33
C ASP A 237 5.25 -37.21 -11.20
N GLY A 238 4.83 -35.96 -11.40
CA GLY A 238 3.44 -35.53 -11.29
C GLY A 238 2.98 -35.22 -9.84
N THR A 239 3.85 -35.34 -8.83
CA THR A 239 3.49 -35.05 -7.45
C THR A 239 3.50 -33.54 -7.16
N LEU A 240 2.53 -33.07 -6.35
CA LEU A 240 2.46 -31.68 -5.91
C LEU A 240 3.49 -31.42 -4.82
N GLN A 241 4.54 -30.67 -5.15
CA GLN A 241 5.56 -30.25 -4.18
C GLN A 241 5.19 -28.92 -3.52
N GLY A 242 5.44 -28.81 -2.22
CA GLY A 242 5.19 -27.57 -1.46
C GLY A 242 3.72 -27.30 -1.15
N TRP A 243 2.82 -28.27 -1.38
CA TRP A 243 1.40 -28.19 -1.07
C TRP A 243 1.01 -29.20 0.01
N VAL A 244 -0.04 -28.87 0.78
CA VAL A 244 -0.71 -29.75 1.75
C VAL A 244 -2.21 -29.61 1.59
N GLU A 245 -2.95 -30.64 1.96
CA GLU A 245 -4.41 -30.58 1.99
C GLU A 245 -4.90 -29.45 2.90
N GLY A 246 -5.86 -28.68 2.43
CA GLY A 246 -6.43 -27.56 3.16
C GLY A 246 -7.48 -26.81 2.36
N SER A 247 -8.52 -26.35 3.05
CA SER A 247 -9.63 -25.62 2.41
C SER A 247 -9.20 -24.24 1.94
N LYS A 248 -9.45 -23.94 0.67
CA LYS A 248 -9.24 -22.62 0.05
C LYS A 248 -10.21 -21.55 0.57
N VAL A 249 -11.36 -21.97 1.08
CA VAL A 249 -12.41 -21.07 1.59
C VAL A 249 -12.32 -20.83 3.09
N GLN A 250 -11.29 -21.35 3.76
CA GLN A 250 -11.05 -21.06 5.17
C GLN A 250 -10.84 -19.57 5.38
N MET A 251 -11.72 -18.94 6.20
CA MET A 251 -11.66 -17.50 6.52
C MET A 251 -11.04 -17.22 7.89
N PHE A 252 -11.16 -18.17 8.83
CA PHE A 252 -10.76 -17.97 10.22
C PHE A 252 -9.71 -18.99 10.64
N ASP A 253 -8.62 -18.50 11.21
CA ASP A 253 -7.61 -19.29 11.91
C ASP A 253 -7.61 -18.89 13.40
N PHE A 254 -8.07 -19.81 14.24
CA PHE A 254 -8.17 -19.63 15.70
C PHE A 254 -6.88 -19.98 16.43
N SER A 255 -5.81 -20.33 15.71
CA SER A 255 -4.53 -20.67 16.36
C SER A 255 -3.96 -19.48 17.12
N LEU A 256 -3.34 -19.76 18.27
CA LEU A 256 -2.63 -18.77 19.09
C LEU A 256 -1.16 -18.63 18.68
N ASP A 257 -0.79 -19.15 17.55
CA ASP A 257 0.58 -19.11 17.01
C ASP A 257 0.94 -17.70 16.55
N LEU A 258 1.84 -17.07 17.30
CA LEU A 258 2.31 -15.71 17.00
C LEU A 258 3.20 -15.63 15.76
N SER A 259 3.67 -16.76 15.23
CA SER A 259 4.45 -16.81 13.99
C SER A 259 3.57 -16.69 12.73
N LYS A 260 2.25 -16.91 12.87
CA LYS A 260 1.28 -16.81 11.78
C LYS A 260 0.67 -15.42 11.70
N PRO A 261 0.72 -14.73 10.55
CA PRO A 261 0.22 -13.36 10.45
C PRO A 261 -1.31 -13.25 10.40
N TYR A 262 -2.02 -14.27 9.89
CA TYR A 262 -3.45 -14.20 9.57
C TYR A 262 -4.30 -15.05 10.52
N THR A 263 -3.98 -15.04 11.81
CA THR A 263 -4.83 -15.59 12.88
C THR A 263 -5.84 -14.54 13.34
N ILE A 264 -6.91 -14.96 14.05
CA ILE A 264 -7.89 -14.01 14.62
C ILE A 264 -7.22 -12.98 15.52
N LEU A 265 -6.32 -13.40 16.41
CA LEU A 265 -5.61 -12.45 17.27
C LEU A 265 -4.67 -11.55 16.48
N GLY A 266 -3.90 -12.11 15.53
CA GLY A 266 -3.02 -11.34 14.65
C GLY A 266 -3.80 -10.29 13.85
N GLY A 267 -4.94 -10.67 13.27
CA GLY A 267 -5.82 -9.77 12.52
C GLY A 267 -6.47 -8.71 13.39
N LEU A 268 -7.27 -9.11 14.40
CA LEU A 268 -8.09 -8.16 15.18
C LEU A 268 -7.28 -7.28 16.12
N ILE A 269 -6.13 -7.73 16.64
CA ILE A 269 -5.31 -6.95 17.56
C ILE A 269 -4.06 -6.43 16.83
N GLY A 270 -3.28 -7.33 16.25
CA GLY A 270 -2.01 -6.99 15.63
C GLY A 270 -2.18 -5.99 14.50
N VAL A 271 -3.03 -6.32 13.52
CA VAL A 271 -3.33 -5.44 12.39
C VAL A 271 -4.09 -4.20 12.82
N ALA A 272 -5.01 -4.28 13.80
CA ALA A 272 -5.70 -3.08 14.27
C ALA A 272 -4.72 -2.04 14.83
N VAL A 273 -3.74 -2.44 15.64
CA VAL A 273 -2.70 -1.52 16.16
C VAL A 273 -1.80 -1.00 15.03
N PHE A 274 -1.41 -1.86 14.08
CA PHE A 274 -0.68 -1.42 12.89
C PHE A 274 -1.46 -0.36 12.10
N LYS A 275 -2.78 -0.55 11.92
CA LYS A 275 -3.65 0.41 11.23
C LYS A 275 -3.88 1.68 12.04
N VAL A 276 -3.93 1.61 13.37
CA VAL A 276 -3.91 2.80 14.22
C VAL A 276 -2.62 3.59 13.98
N ALA A 277 -1.46 2.94 13.91
CA ALA A 277 -0.22 3.61 13.57
C ALA A 277 -0.32 4.26 12.17
N GLN A 278 -0.68 3.50 11.15
CA GLN A 278 -0.79 3.97 9.77
C GLN A 278 -1.74 5.17 9.62
N PHE A 279 -2.97 5.06 10.11
CA PHE A 279 -3.99 6.12 9.94
C PHE A 279 -3.79 7.33 10.85
N THR A 280 -2.88 7.28 11.82
CA THR A 280 -2.58 8.40 12.72
C THR A 280 -1.28 9.11 12.35
N THR A 281 -0.27 8.36 11.92
CA THR A 281 1.10 8.88 11.79
C THR A 281 1.55 9.06 10.34
N ASP A 282 0.84 8.45 9.39
CA ASP A 282 1.18 8.49 7.98
C ASP A 282 0.47 9.63 7.27
N GLN A 283 1.27 10.59 6.79
CA GLN A 283 0.75 11.75 6.06
C GLN A 283 -0.04 11.35 4.80
N GLU A 284 0.29 10.23 4.15
CA GLU A 284 -0.42 9.75 2.97
C GLU A 284 -1.91 9.49 3.24
N PHE A 285 -2.23 8.91 4.39
CA PHE A 285 -3.61 8.67 4.82
C PHE A 285 -4.23 9.89 5.49
N VAL A 286 -3.52 10.51 6.44
CA VAL A 286 -4.07 11.65 7.21
C VAL A 286 -4.38 12.86 6.33
N GLN A 287 -3.55 13.16 5.34
CA GLN A 287 -3.75 14.29 4.43
C GLN A 287 -5.11 14.25 3.71
N ARG A 288 -5.56 13.05 3.31
CA ARG A 288 -6.88 12.85 2.71
C ARG A 288 -8.00 13.16 3.69
N GLN A 289 -7.88 12.68 4.92
CA GLN A 289 -8.87 12.95 5.96
C GLN A 289 -8.93 14.46 6.29
N LEU A 290 -7.77 15.12 6.35
CA LEU A 290 -7.69 16.56 6.58
C LEU A 290 -8.31 17.40 5.44
N SER A 291 -8.48 16.85 4.24
CA SER A 291 -9.13 17.53 3.12
C SER A 291 -10.66 17.57 3.20
N CYS A 292 -11.29 16.77 4.07
CA CYS A 292 -12.73 16.73 4.28
C CYS A 292 -13.27 18.04 4.88
N LYS A 293 -14.58 18.32 4.66
CA LYS A 293 -15.26 19.52 5.17
C LYS A 293 -15.31 19.64 6.69
N ASN A 294 -15.36 18.51 7.38
CA ASN A 294 -15.42 18.46 8.83
C ASN A 294 -14.91 17.11 9.36
N VAL A 295 -14.64 17.06 10.66
CA VAL A 295 -14.07 15.89 11.34
C VAL A 295 -14.95 14.65 11.24
N ARG A 296 -16.29 14.81 11.26
CA ARG A 296 -17.22 13.68 11.13
C ARG A 296 -17.09 13.04 9.74
N LYS A 297 -17.07 13.86 8.66
CA LYS A 297 -16.89 13.35 7.29
C LYS A 297 -15.49 12.75 7.07
N ALA A 298 -14.49 13.26 7.75
CA ALA A 298 -13.15 12.68 7.75
C ALA A 298 -13.14 11.27 8.39
N GLY A 299 -13.77 11.11 9.56
CA GLY A 299 -13.92 9.81 10.22
C GLY A 299 -14.77 8.82 9.43
N GLU A 300 -15.94 9.26 8.93
CA GLU A 300 -16.81 8.45 8.07
C GLU A 300 -16.05 7.97 6.82
N SER A 301 -15.30 8.85 6.15
CA SER A 301 -14.55 8.49 4.95
C SER A 301 -13.44 7.46 5.23
N LEU A 302 -12.78 7.55 6.39
CA LEU A 302 -11.78 6.57 6.82
C LEU A 302 -12.41 5.19 7.00
N VAL A 303 -13.51 5.09 7.76
CA VAL A 303 -14.18 3.81 8.02
C VAL A 303 -14.75 3.21 6.73
N VAL A 304 -15.44 4.03 5.92
CA VAL A 304 -16.01 3.58 4.64
C VAL A 304 -14.94 3.07 3.69
N SER A 305 -13.75 3.69 3.67
CA SER A 305 -12.65 3.20 2.83
C SER A 305 -12.20 1.78 3.21
N GLN A 306 -12.21 1.44 4.50
CA GLN A 306 -11.86 0.09 4.96
C GLN A 306 -12.98 -0.93 4.65
N LEU A 307 -14.25 -0.50 4.74
CA LEU A 307 -15.39 -1.35 4.34
C LEU A 307 -15.37 -1.66 2.83
N LEU A 308 -15.04 -0.66 1.99
CA LEU A 308 -14.91 -0.85 0.53
C LEU A 308 -13.71 -1.73 0.15
N ALA A 309 -12.68 -1.79 0.99
CA ALA A 309 -11.53 -2.65 0.77
C ALA A 309 -11.90 -4.14 0.81
N ILE A 310 -12.88 -4.55 1.65
CA ILE A 310 -13.27 -5.96 1.81
C ILE A 310 -13.74 -6.57 0.48
N PRO A 311 -14.83 -6.08 -0.16
CA PRO A 311 -15.30 -6.66 -1.42
C PRO A 311 -14.23 -6.55 -2.51
N THR A 312 -13.43 -5.49 -2.53
CA THR A 312 -12.38 -5.32 -3.51
C THR A 312 -11.31 -6.41 -3.40
N VAL A 313 -10.77 -6.64 -2.21
CA VAL A 313 -9.76 -7.69 -1.98
C VAL A 313 -10.34 -9.08 -2.19
N LEU A 314 -11.61 -9.30 -1.78
CA LEU A 314 -12.30 -10.57 -1.97
C LEU A 314 -12.40 -10.94 -3.47
N ILE A 315 -12.72 -9.98 -4.35
CA ILE A 315 -12.73 -10.20 -5.81
C ILE A 315 -11.39 -10.77 -6.27
N PHE A 316 -10.27 -10.16 -5.86
CA PHE A 316 -8.94 -10.60 -6.28
C PHE A 316 -8.50 -11.92 -5.63
N LEU A 317 -8.88 -12.19 -4.39
CA LEU A 317 -8.67 -13.50 -3.75
C LEU A 317 -9.45 -14.60 -4.49
N CYS A 318 -10.71 -14.36 -4.84
CA CYS A 318 -11.53 -15.28 -5.61
C CYS A 318 -10.94 -15.56 -7.02
N ILE A 319 -10.40 -14.53 -7.69
CA ILE A 319 -9.65 -14.71 -8.94
C ILE A 319 -8.53 -15.77 -8.74
N GLY A 320 -7.74 -15.61 -7.69
CA GLY A 320 -6.66 -16.56 -7.39
C GLY A 320 -7.16 -17.98 -7.09
N SER A 321 -8.21 -18.10 -6.29
CA SER A 321 -8.82 -19.40 -5.97
C SER A 321 -9.39 -20.09 -7.20
N LEU A 322 -10.04 -19.36 -8.12
CA LEU A 322 -10.53 -19.92 -9.39
C LEU A 322 -9.40 -20.26 -10.37
N LEU A 323 -8.31 -19.48 -10.38
CA LEU A 323 -7.11 -19.82 -11.15
C LEU A 323 -6.44 -21.11 -10.61
N TYR A 324 -6.49 -21.33 -9.28
CA TYR A 324 -6.07 -22.59 -8.69
C TYR A 324 -6.90 -23.76 -9.23
N VAL A 325 -8.25 -23.65 -9.23
CA VAL A 325 -9.11 -24.68 -9.80
C VAL A 325 -8.75 -24.93 -11.27
N LYS A 326 -8.59 -23.86 -12.06
CA LYS A 326 -8.26 -23.97 -13.49
C LYS A 326 -6.95 -24.70 -13.75
N TYR A 327 -5.90 -24.40 -13.01
CA TYR A 327 -4.55 -24.86 -13.34
C TYR A 327 -4.09 -26.09 -12.57
N ILE A 328 -4.70 -26.38 -11.42
CA ILE A 328 -4.31 -27.51 -10.57
C ILE A 328 -5.34 -28.63 -10.63
N ASN A 329 -6.64 -28.35 -10.54
CA ASN A 329 -7.68 -29.36 -10.35
C ASN A 329 -8.60 -29.55 -11.59
N SER A 330 -8.33 -28.86 -12.70
CA SER A 330 -9.09 -29.07 -13.93
C SER A 330 -8.47 -30.19 -14.79
N PRO A 331 -9.27 -31.06 -15.41
CA PRO A 331 -8.77 -31.98 -16.45
C PRO A 331 -8.11 -31.28 -17.64
N ALA A 332 -8.47 -29.99 -17.87
CA ALA A 332 -7.83 -29.12 -18.85
C ALA A 332 -6.51 -28.48 -18.33
N ALA A 333 -6.04 -28.88 -17.16
CA ALA A 333 -4.73 -28.46 -16.61
C ALA A 333 -3.55 -29.06 -17.41
N ASP A 334 -3.80 -29.48 -18.64
CA ASP A 334 -2.84 -30.09 -19.56
C ASP A 334 -1.53 -29.31 -19.61
N GLY A 335 -0.58 -29.76 -18.80
CA GLY A 335 0.82 -29.42 -18.96
C GLY A 335 1.24 -27.99 -18.63
N VAL A 336 0.34 -27.11 -18.19
CA VAL A 336 0.68 -25.69 -17.93
C VAL A 336 1.64 -25.54 -16.76
N LEU A 337 1.45 -26.30 -15.70
CA LEU A 337 2.38 -26.32 -14.55
C LEU A 337 3.60 -27.20 -14.82
N SER A 338 3.43 -28.33 -15.55
CA SER A 338 4.52 -29.24 -15.90
C SER A 338 5.52 -28.64 -16.90
N GLN A 339 5.13 -27.59 -17.65
CA GLN A 339 6.00 -26.88 -18.59
C GLN A 339 6.74 -25.67 -17.99
N GLY A 340 6.68 -25.47 -16.65
CA GLY A 340 7.31 -24.31 -16.02
C GLY A 340 6.68 -22.97 -16.42
N PHE A 341 5.38 -22.97 -16.72
CA PHE A 341 4.63 -21.78 -17.16
C PHE A 341 4.61 -20.65 -16.13
N PHE A 342 4.76 -20.98 -14.85
CA PHE A 342 4.92 -20.03 -13.76
C PHE A 342 6.27 -20.26 -13.08
N SER A 343 7.19 -19.36 -13.31
CA SER A 343 8.41 -19.30 -12.51
C SER A 343 8.14 -18.81 -11.08
N ASP A 344 7.00 -18.14 -10.89
CA ASP A 344 6.55 -17.58 -9.62
C ASP A 344 5.02 -17.49 -9.60
N ALA A 345 4.39 -17.85 -8.50
CA ALA A 345 2.93 -17.76 -8.34
C ALA A 345 2.39 -16.31 -8.46
N ARG A 346 3.26 -15.31 -8.28
CA ARG A 346 2.94 -13.89 -8.55
C ARG A 346 2.57 -13.63 -10.01
N ASP A 347 3.02 -14.47 -10.92
CA ASP A 347 2.77 -14.31 -12.36
C ASP A 347 1.45 -14.94 -12.81
N VAL A 348 0.77 -15.70 -11.96
CA VAL A 348 -0.45 -16.46 -12.32
C VAL A 348 -1.50 -15.57 -12.99
N PHE A 349 -1.89 -14.49 -12.35
CA PHE A 349 -2.91 -13.61 -12.91
C PHE A 349 -2.39 -12.74 -14.07
N PRO A 350 -1.19 -12.14 -14.03
CA PRO A 350 -0.59 -11.49 -15.19
C PRO A 350 -0.48 -12.41 -16.44
N GLN A 351 -0.08 -13.66 -16.27
CA GLN A 351 -0.01 -14.63 -17.37
C GLN A 351 -1.41 -15.00 -17.90
N PHE A 352 -2.41 -15.14 -17.03
CA PHE A 352 -3.78 -15.32 -17.45
C PHE A 352 -4.27 -14.13 -18.30
N ILE A 353 -4.02 -12.90 -17.85
CA ILE A 353 -4.36 -11.68 -18.60
C ILE A 353 -3.72 -11.70 -19.98
N LYS A 354 -2.43 -12.05 -20.06
CA LYS A 354 -1.69 -12.06 -21.32
C LYS A 354 -2.20 -13.11 -22.31
N ASN A 355 -2.50 -14.32 -21.84
CA ASN A 355 -2.68 -15.49 -22.69
C ASN A 355 -4.16 -15.85 -22.96
N HIS A 356 -5.08 -15.51 -22.04
CA HIS A 356 -6.48 -15.94 -22.12
C HIS A 356 -7.48 -14.80 -22.32
N ILE A 357 -7.08 -13.55 -22.09
CA ILE A 357 -7.99 -12.42 -22.22
C ILE A 357 -7.94 -11.83 -23.64
N PRO A 358 -9.11 -11.64 -24.29
CA PRO A 358 -9.16 -11.09 -25.65
C PRO A 358 -8.68 -9.64 -25.71
N ALA A 359 -8.23 -9.24 -26.90
CA ALA A 359 -7.82 -7.87 -27.18
C ALA A 359 -8.92 -6.86 -26.84
N GLY A 360 -8.55 -5.70 -26.35
CA GLY A 360 -9.43 -4.66 -25.83
C GLY A 360 -9.76 -4.89 -24.35
N VAL A 361 -10.30 -6.05 -23.97
CA VAL A 361 -10.51 -6.38 -22.55
C VAL A 361 -9.17 -6.51 -21.83
N ARG A 362 -8.16 -7.07 -22.49
CA ARG A 362 -6.80 -7.10 -21.97
C ARG A 362 -6.25 -5.69 -21.72
N GLY A 363 -6.48 -4.75 -22.64
CA GLY A 363 -6.15 -3.33 -22.45
C GLY A 363 -6.83 -2.73 -21.21
N LEU A 364 -8.11 -3.07 -20.97
CA LEU A 364 -8.85 -2.66 -19.78
C LEU A 364 -8.23 -3.25 -18.49
N MET A 365 -7.83 -4.53 -18.48
CA MET A 365 -7.17 -5.16 -17.33
C MET A 365 -5.85 -4.46 -16.99
N ILE A 366 -5.08 -4.10 -18.02
CA ILE A 366 -3.83 -3.37 -17.86
C ILE A 366 -4.09 -1.97 -17.30
N THR A 367 -5.12 -1.27 -17.77
CA THR A 367 -5.47 0.04 -17.19
C THR A 367 -5.92 -0.06 -15.74
N GLY A 368 -6.59 -1.15 -15.35
CA GLY A 368 -6.92 -1.43 -13.95
C GLY A 368 -5.67 -1.63 -13.07
N LEU A 369 -4.70 -2.39 -13.56
CA LEU A 369 -3.39 -2.56 -12.91
C LEU A 369 -2.61 -1.24 -12.81
N LEU A 370 -2.55 -0.49 -13.92
CA LEU A 370 -1.92 0.83 -13.95
C LEU A 370 -2.61 1.81 -12.99
N ALA A 371 -3.93 1.79 -12.94
CA ALA A 371 -4.72 2.60 -12.02
C ALA A 371 -4.35 2.31 -10.54
N ALA A 372 -4.26 1.03 -10.17
CA ALA A 372 -3.84 0.61 -8.83
C ALA A 372 -2.41 1.05 -8.48
N ALA A 373 -1.48 0.93 -9.45
CA ALA A 373 -0.09 1.32 -9.27
C ALA A 373 0.06 2.84 -9.12
N LEU A 374 -0.54 3.58 -10.04
CA LEU A 374 -0.42 5.04 -10.11
C LEU A 374 -1.10 5.72 -8.91
N SER A 375 -2.28 5.25 -8.45
CA SER A 375 -2.98 5.82 -7.30
C SER A 375 -2.11 5.80 -6.04
N SER A 376 -1.49 4.67 -5.72
CA SER A 376 -0.59 4.57 -4.56
C SER A 376 0.66 5.44 -4.73
N PHE A 377 1.23 5.49 -5.93
CA PHE A 377 2.47 6.24 -6.18
C PHE A 377 2.25 7.76 -6.14
N ASN A 378 1.16 8.26 -6.75
CA ASN A 378 0.77 9.68 -6.68
C ASN A 378 0.59 10.16 -5.24
N SER A 379 -0.06 9.31 -4.47
CA SER A 379 -0.35 9.55 -3.07
C SER A 379 0.91 9.73 -2.25
N ALA A 380 1.89 8.85 -2.47
CA ALA A 380 3.19 8.92 -1.85
C ALA A 380 3.94 10.20 -2.26
N ILE A 381 4.02 10.52 -3.55
CA ILE A 381 4.66 11.75 -4.04
C ILE A 381 4.06 12.99 -3.38
N ASN A 382 2.73 13.10 -3.38
CA ASN A 382 2.04 14.28 -2.85
C ASN A 382 2.18 14.41 -1.32
N SER A 383 2.09 13.31 -0.58
CA SER A 383 2.24 13.31 0.87
C SER A 383 3.68 13.61 1.30
N MET A 384 4.67 13.02 0.62
CA MET A 384 6.09 13.34 0.85
C MET A 384 6.40 14.80 0.52
N ALA A 385 5.89 15.33 -0.59
CA ALA A 385 6.07 16.73 -0.95
C ALA A 385 5.43 17.67 0.06
N SER A 386 4.21 17.37 0.54
CA SER A 386 3.54 18.18 1.56
C SER A 386 4.32 18.23 2.86
N SER A 387 4.84 17.07 3.30
CA SER A 387 5.67 16.96 4.49
C SER A 387 7.00 17.71 4.32
N PHE A 388 7.69 17.50 3.20
CA PHE A 388 8.95 18.21 2.93
C PHE A 388 8.77 19.73 2.89
N VAL A 389 7.73 20.22 2.21
CA VAL A 389 7.45 21.66 2.11
C VAL A 389 7.11 22.24 3.48
N ALA A 390 6.11 21.68 4.18
CA ALA A 390 5.57 22.27 5.41
C ALA A 390 6.47 22.07 6.64
N ASP A 391 7.26 20.99 6.67
CA ASP A 391 8.00 20.61 7.89
C ASP A 391 9.50 20.87 7.81
N LEU A 392 10.07 20.96 6.58
CA LEU A 392 11.49 21.20 6.35
C LEU A 392 11.75 22.50 5.59
N TYR A 393 11.18 22.66 4.38
CA TYR A 393 11.53 23.75 3.47
C TYR A 393 11.10 25.13 4.00
N LEU A 394 9.83 25.30 4.35
CA LEU A 394 9.32 26.58 4.87
C LEU A 394 9.97 26.98 6.21
N PRO A 395 10.15 26.08 7.21
CA PRO A 395 10.89 26.41 8.42
C PRO A 395 12.36 26.79 8.18
N PHE A 396 13.02 26.15 7.20
CA PHE A 396 14.39 26.47 6.83
C PHE A 396 14.50 27.88 6.23
N LYS A 397 13.59 28.26 5.32
CA LYS A 397 13.52 29.63 4.77
C LYS A 397 13.25 30.69 5.84
N ALA A 398 12.28 30.41 6.71
CA ALA A 398 11.98 31.30 7.84
C ALA A 398 13.21 31.56 8.74
N LYS A 399 14.01 30.50 8.99
CA LYS A 399 15.27 30.61 9.75
C LYS A 399 16.32 31.48 9.08
N LYS A 400 16.35 31.52 7.73
CA LYS A 400 17.27 32.35 6.95
C LYS A 400 16.84 33.82 6.85
N GLY A 401 15.68 34.19 7.38
CA GLY A 401 15.12 35.54 7.26
C GLY A 401 14.66 35.87 5.83
N GLU A 402 14.48 34.85 4.96
CA GLU A 402 13.93 35.08 3.63
C GLU A 402 12.46 35.51 3.77
N ALA A 403 12.06 36.55 3.03
CA ALA A 403 10.70 37.06 3.03
C ALA A 403 9.68 35.94 2.70
N VAL A 404 8.51 36.02 3.34
CA VAL A 404 7.40 35.11 3.02
C VAL A 404 7.08 35.27 1.54
N GLN A 405 7.29 34.18 0.78
CA GLN A 405 7.00 34.14 -0.64
C GLN A 405 5.50 34.35 -0.88
N ASN A 406 5.16 35.00 -1.99
CA ASN A 406 3.79 35.06 -2.48
C ASN A 406 3.21 33.67 -2.67
N ASP A 407 1.89 33.51 -2.57
CA ASP A 407 1.21 32.22 -2.72
C ASP A 407 1.56 31.52 -4.05
N SER A 408 1.73 32.27 -5.14
CA SER A 408 2.15 31.74 -6.44
C SER A 408 3.55 31.11 -6.40
N ASP A 409 4.49 31.75 -5.71
CA ASP A 409 5.87 31.26 -5.60
C ASP A 409 5.96 30.05 -4.68
N GLN A 410 5.13 30.02 -3.63
CA GLN A 410 5.00 28.83 -2.77
C GLN A 410 4.43 27.63 -3.52
N ILE A 411 3.42 27.84 -4.38
CA ILE A 411 2.86 26.78 -5.22
C ILE A 411 3.90 26.31 -6.25
N ALA A 412 4.64 27.23 -6.90
CA ALA A 412 5.69 26.89 -7.84
C ALA A 412 6.79 26.06 -7.18
N SER A 413 7.28 26.48 -6.01
CA SER A 413 8.26 25.74 -5.22
C SER A 413 7.72 24.35 -4.81
N SER A 414 6.44 24.26 -4.43
CA SER A 414 5.78 23.00 -4.08
C SER A 414 5.73 22.03 -5.27
N ARG A 415 5.45 22.53 -6.47
CA ARG A 415 5.46 21.74 -7.72
C ARG A 415 6.84 21.15 -8.01
N TRP A 416 7.91 21.94 -7.85
CA TRP A 416 9.28 21.46 -8.00
C TRP A 416 9.63 20.39 -6.96
N ILE A 417 9.17 20.54 -5.71
CA ILE A 417 9.38 19.54 -4.66
C ILE A 417 8.59 18.24 -4.97
N VAL A 418 7.38 18.34 -5.52
CA VAL A 418 6.64 17.17 -6.03
C VAL A 418 7.45 16.44 -7.10
N CYS A 419 8.04 17.18 -8.05
CA CYS A 419 8.91 16.60 -9.07
C CYS A 419 10.13 15.90 -8.45
N LEU A 420 10.80 16.56 -7.48
CA LEU A 420 11.92 15.97 -6.74
C LEU A 420 11.55 14.66 -6.03
N MET A 421 10.40 14.62 -5.35
CA MET A 421 9.93 13.40 -4.68
C MET A 421 9.60 12.28 -5.68
N GLY A 422 9.00 12.62 -6.82
CA GLY A 422 8.73 11.67 -7.90
C GLY A 422 10.01 11.06 -8.47
N VAL A 423 11.03 11.88 -8.73
CA VAL A 423 12.35 11.42 -9.18
C VAL A 423 13.02 10.54 -8.12
N ALA A 424 13.00 10.94 -6.84
CA ALA A 424 13.58 10.17 -5.75
C ALA A 424 12.93 8.80 -5.59
N LEU A 425 11.60 8.72 -5.64
CA LEU A 425 10.86 7.45 -5.57
C LEU A 425 11.11 6.56 -6.78
N THR A 426 11.19 7.14 -7.99
CA THR A 426 11.48 6.40 -9.22
C THR A 426 12.90 5.83 -9.20
N ALA A 427 13.89 6.64 -8.78
CA ALA A 427 15.26 6.20 -8.62
C ALA A 427 15.39 5.08 -7.57
N PHE A 428 14.66 5.19 -6.45
CA PHE A 428 14.65 4.17 -5.43
C PHE A 428 13.99 2.86 -5.91
N ALA A 429 12.94 2.93 -6.71
CA ALA A 429 12.33 1.74 -7.33
C ALA A 429 13.31 1.02 -8.28
N ILE A 430 14.11 1.77 -9.04
CA ILE A 430 15.19 1.20 -9.87
C ILE A 430 16.27 0.56 -8.99
N LEU A 431 16.68 1.21 -7.91
CA LEU A 431 17.61 0.65 -6.94
C LEU A 431 17.08 -0.65 -6.33
N THR A 432 15.80 -0.71 -5.98
CA THR A 432 15.15 -1.92 -5.48
C THR A 432 15.22 -3.05 -6.52
N CYS A 433 15.01 -2.73 -7.80
CA CYS A 433 15.17 -3.69 -8.91
C CYS A 433 16.59 -4.27 -8.98
N VAL A 434 17.62 -3.43 -8.84
CA VAL A 434 19.04 -3.88 -8.81
C VAL A 434 19.31 -4.76 -7.59
N MET A 435 18.87 -4.35 -6.42
CA MET A 435 19.06 -5.11 -5.17
C MET A 435 18.37 -6.48 -5.20
N GLN A 436 17.20 -6.56 -5.82
CA GLN A 436 16.47 -7.82 -5.97
C GLN A 436 17.23 -8.84 -6.83
N GLN A 437 17.82 -8.39 -7.92
CA GLN A 437 18.60 -9.28 -8.79
C GLN A 437 19.82 -9.87 -8.09
N SER A 438 20.40 -9.13 -7.14
CA SER A 438 21.62 -9.54 -6.43
C SER A 438 21.35 -10.36 -5.16
N SER A 439 20.19 -10.21 -4.51
CA SER A 439 19.97 -10.72 -3.15
C SER A 439 18.89 -11.81 -3.02
N GLY A 440 18.02 -11.99 -4.02
CA GLY A 440 16.92 -12.96 -3.96
C GLY A 440 15.90 -12.76 -2.83
N LEU A 441 15.91 -11.58 -2.17
CA LEU A 441 15.03 -11.26 -1.05
C LEU A 441 13.56 -11.23 -1.48
N ASN A 442 12.66 -11.72 -0.62
CA ASN A 442 11.23 -11.58 -0.81
C ASN A 442 10.80 -10.12 -0.54
N LEU A 443 10.46 -9.39 -1.60
CA LEU A 443 10.17 -7.95 -1.54
C LEU A 443 8.88 -7.60 -0.80
N GLY A 444 7.89 -8.49 -0.79
CA GLY A 444 6.65 -8.24 -0.06
C GLY A 444 6.90 -8.11 1.45
N ASP A 445 7.67 -9.04 1.99
CA ASP A 445 8.05 -9.03 3.41
C ASP A 445 8.99 -7.87 3.72
N PHE A 446 9.94 -7.56 2.82
CA PHE A 446 10.82 -6.41 2.95
C PHE A 446 10.03 -5.09 2.97
N ALA A 447 9.11 -4.88 2.01
CA ALA A 447 8.30 -3.65 1.96
C ALA A 447 7.44 -3.47 3.22
N THR A 448 6.83 -4.56 3.72
CA THR A 448 6.02 -4.53 4.95
C THR A 448 6.88 -4.28 6.19
N GLY A 449 8.03 -4.93 6.28
CA GLY A 449 8.99 -4.73 7.35
C GLY A 449 9.47 -3.28 7.43
N VAL A 450 9.81 -2.68 6.29
CA VAL A 450 10.26 -1.28 6.22
C VAL A 450 9.16 -0.31 6.66
N MET A 451 7.88 -0.56 6.37
CA MET A 451 6.78 0.24 6.91
C MET A 451 6.79 0.25 8.45
N CYS A 452 7.05 -0.91 9.07
CA CYS A 452 7.11 -1.02 10.52
C CYS A 452 8.25 -0.20 11.14
N PHE A 453 9.39 -0.01 10.45
CA PHE A 453 10.48 0.85 10.94
C PHE A 453 10.01 2.26 11.28
N ALA A 454 9.23 2.87 10.38
CA ALA A 454 8.71 4.20 10.60
C ALA A 454 7.54 4.18 11.59
N TYR A 455 6.58 3.27 11.41
CA TYR A 455 5.34 3.28 12.19
C TYR A 455 5.52 2.96 13.67
N VAL A 456 6.41 2.04 14.03
CA VAL A 456 6.65 1.65 15.43
C VAL A 456 7.13 2.85 16.27
N GLY A 457 8.14 3.58 15.79
CA GLY A 457 8.64 4.76 16.48
C GLY A 457 7.62 5.90 16.53
N MET A 458 6.98 6.17 15.38
CA MET A 458 5.98 7.23 15.27
C MET A 458 4.73 6.94 16.11
N LEU A 459 4.27 5.69 16.20
CA LEU A 459 3.13 5.32 17.03
C LEU A 459 3.35 5.72 18.49
N GLY A 460 4.52 5.42 19.05
CA GLY A 460 4.85 5.81 20.42
C GLY A 460 4.85 7.32 20.65
N VAL A 461 5.39 8.07 19.68
CA VAL A 461 5.37 9.55 19.71
C VAL A 461 3.95 10.09 19.67
N PHE A 462 3.12 9.62 18.74
CA PHE A 462 1.75 10.12 18.56
C PHE A 462 0.83 9.72 19.72
N LEU A 463 0.91 8.49 20.22
CA LEU A 463 0.14 8.09 21.40
C LEU A 463 0.51 8.92 22.62
N THR A 464 1.81 9.17 22.84
CA THR A 464 2.26 10.05 23.93
C THR A 464 1.74 11.49 23.73
N ALA A 465 1.81 12.01 22.52
CA ALA A 465 1.34 13.36 22.20
C ALA A 465 -0.18 13.52 22.38
N ILE A 466 -0.96 12.53 21.97
CA ILE A 466 -2.42 12.62 21.95
C ILE A 466 -3.03 12.27 23.31
N LEU A 467 -2.50 11.26 24.01
CA LEU A 467 -3.14 10.70 25.20
C LEU A 467 -2.58 11.24 26.52
N THR A 468 -1.40 11.89 26.51
CA THR A 468 -0.72 12.30 27.75
C THR A 468 -0.24 13.73 27.70
N LYS A 469 0.22 14.27 28.82
CA LYS A 469 0.91 15.56 28.92
C LYS A 469 2.44 15.40 29.01
N ARG A 470 2.99 14.20 28.91
CA ARG A 470 4.42 13.88 29.01
C ARG A 470 5.13 13.92 27.67
N GLY A 471 6.43 13.73 27.68
CA GLY A 471 7.29 13.76 26.50
C GLY A 471 7.99 15.10 26.29
N ASN A 472 9.10 15.04 25.59
CA ASN A 472 9.88 16.21 25.13
C ASN A 472 10.64 15.86 23.86
N THR A 473 11.33 16.83 23.24
CA THR A 473 12.07 16.61 21.98
C THR A 473 13.06 15.43 22.06
N LYS A 474 13.79 15.29 23.18
CA LYS A 474 14.78 14.20 23.35
C LYS A 474 14.10 12.83 23.39
N SER A 475 13.00 12.70 24.14
CA SER A 475 12.26 11.44 24.24
C SER A 475 11.55 11.07 22.92
N VAL A 476 11.13 12.06 22.13
CA VAL A 476 10.62 11.83 20.78
C VAL A 476 11.70 11.21 19.89
N ILE A 477 12.89 11.82 19.84
CA ILE A 477 14.00 11.30 19.04
C ILE A 477 14.41 9.90 19.52
N ALA A 478 14.49 9.68 20.84
CA ALA A 478 14.78 8.37 21.42
C ALA A 478 13.74 7.32 21.01
N ALA A 479 12.44 7.64 21.04
CA ALA A 479 11.36 6.74 20.60
C ALA A 479 11.44 6.39 19.10
N LEU A 480 11.76 7.38 18.24
CA LEU A 480 11.94 7.15 16.80
C LEU A 480 13.11 6.20 16.52
N ILE A 481 14.27 6.44 17.14
CA ILE A 481 15.46 5.59 16.98
C ILE A 481 15.20 4.19 17.55
N SER A 482 14.59 4.09 18.74
CA SER A 482 14.24 2.81 19.34
C SER A 482 13.28 2.00 18.47
N GLY A 483 12.35 2.64 17.78
CA GLY A 483 11.45 1.98 16.82
C GLY A 483 12.23 1.23 15.73
N ILE A 484 13.25 1.86 15.15
CA ILE A 484 14.14 1.23 14.17
C ILE A 484 14.88 0.04 14.81
N LEU A 485 15.50 0.25 15.98
CA LEU A 485 16.31 -0.76 16.66
C LEU A 485 15.49 -1.98 17.09
N ILE A 486 14.20 -1.81 17.40
CA ILE A 486 13.29 -2.91 17.75
C ILE A 486 12.88 -3.71 16.51
N VAL A 487 12.64 -3.05 15.38
CA VAL A 487 12.15 -3.72 14.18
C VAL A 487 13.26 -4.51 13.47
N ILE A 488 14.52 -4.08 13.54
CA ILE A 488 15.65 -4.81 12.92
C ILE A 488 15.69 -6.29 13.34
N PRO A 489 15.80 -6.66 14.64
CA PRO A 489 15.83 -8.07 15.03
C PRO A 489 14.52 -8.81 14.73
N LEU A 490 13.38 -8.11 14.74
CA LEU A 490 12.09 -8.70 14.38
C LEU A 490 11.99 -8.99 12.87
N MET A 491 12.62 -8.20 12.02
CA MET A 491 12.64 -8.40 10.57
C MET A 491 13.61 -9.52 10.16
N PHE A 492 14.74 -9.62 10.83
CA PHE A 492 15.80 -10.57 10.54
C PHE A 492 15.82 -11.74 11.55
N GLN A 493 14.62 -12.18 12.02
CA GLN A 493 14.50 -13.25 13.02
C GLN A 493 15.15 -14.56 12.56
N LYS A 494 14.97 -14.91 11.30
CA LYS A 494 15.51 -16.15 10.72
C LYS A 494 17.04 -16.16 10.78
N GLU A 495 17.66 -15.02 10.46
CA GLU A 495 19.12 -14.85 10.47
C GLU A 495 19.68 -14.81 11.89
N PHE A 496 19.01 -14.14 12.83
CA PHE A 496 19.50 -14.00 14.21
C PHE A 496 19.13 -15.19 15.11
N PHE A 497 17.95 -15.79 14.90
CA PHE A 497 17.39 -16.79 15.82
C PHE A 497 17.08 -18.14 15.16
N GLY A 498 17.31 -18.28 13.85
CA GLY A 498 17.10 -19.53 13.10
C GLY A 498 15.68 -19.77 12.60
N ALA A 499 14.68 -19.05 13.12
CA ALA A 499 13.28 -19.17 12.67
C ALA A 499 12.50 -17.85 12.86
N ASN A 500 11.35 -17.74 12.21
CA ASN A 500 10.42 -16.62 12.41
C ASN A 500 9.44 -16.98 13.53
N TYR A 501 9.64 -16.41 14.71
CA TYR A 501 8.82 -16.65 15.90
C TYR A 501 7.63 -15.69 16.04
N ILE A 502 7.75 -14.48 15.47
CA ILE A 502 6.79 -13.39 15.63
C ILE A 502 6.45 -12.82 14.25
N ALA A 503 5.21 -12.98 13.81
CA ALA A 503 4.72 -12.41 12.56
C ALA A 503 4.74 -10.88 12.57
N TRP A 504 4.83 -10.26 11.40
CA TRP A 504 4.87 -8.80 11.22
C TRP A 504 3.68 -8.07 11.86
N THR A 505 2.54 -8.72 12.00
CA THR A 505 1.34 -8.16 12.63
C THR A 505 1.57 -7.74 14.08
N TRP A 506 2.51 -8.38 14.79
CA TRP A 506 2.85 -8.11 16.18
C TRP A 506 3.96 -7.07 16.37
N TRP A 507 4.66 -6.66 15.31
CA TRP A 507 5.79 -5.73 15.44
C TRP A 507 5.34 -4.34 15.91
N CYS A 508 4.21 -3.82 15.38
CA CYS A 508 3.64 -2.55 15.85
C CYS A 508 3.06 -2.62 17.27
N PRO A 509 2.30 -3.64 17.69
CA PRO A 509 1.90 -3.79 19.10
C PRO A 509 3.08 -3.80 20.07
N ILE A 510 4.04 -4.67 19.85
CA ILE A 510 5.20 -4.82 20.74
C ILE A 510 6.06 -3.54 20.73
N GLY A 511 6.50 -3.13 19.56
CA GLY A 511 7.38 -1.99 19.44
C GLY A 511 6.71 -0.66 19.79
N GLY A 512 5.42 -0.50 19.46
CA GLY A 512 4.62 0.69 19.79
C GLY A 512 4.45 0.88 21.30
N LEU A 513 4.27 -0.20 22.07
CA LEU A 513 4.23 -0.14 23.53
C LEU A 513 5.58 0.30 24.11
N ILE A 514 6.68 -0.28 23.62
CA ILE A 514 8.04 0.06 24.08
C ILE A 514 8.38 1.51 23.74
N THR A 515 8.13 1.95 22.52
CA THR A 515 8.43 3.32 22.08
C THR A 515 7.53 4.36 22.77
N THR A 516 6.28 4.00 23.10
CA THR A 516 5.40 4.82 23.94
C THR A 516 6.00 4.98 25.34
N ALA A 517 6.42 3.88 25.98
CA ALA A 517 7.05 3.92 27.29
C ALA A 517 8.32 4.80 27.27
N ILE A 518 9.18 4.67 26.28
CA ILE A 518 10.38 5.50 26.11
C ILE A 518 9.99 6.98 25.96
N CYS A 519 8.99 7.30 25.15
CA CYS A 519 8.55 8.68 24.94
C CYS A 519 7.98 9.30 26.24
N LEU A 520 7.28 8.51 27.06
CA LEU A 520 6.72 8.91 28.35
C LEU A 520 7.78 9.24 29.42
N LEU A 521 9.02 8.76 29.30
CA LEU A 521 10.12 9.12 30.21
C LEU A 521 10.49 10.60 30.11
N GLY A 522 10.16 11.25 29.00
CA GLY A 522 10.38 12.69 28.81
C GLY A 522 9.53 13.52 29.77
N LYS A 523 10.16 14.41 30.52
CA LYS A 523 9.44 15.40 31.33
C LYS A 523 8.88 16.50 30.42
N PRO A 524 7.66 17.00 30.67
CA PRO A 524 7.14 18.13 29.90
C PRO A 524 8.06 19.33 30.10
N LYS A 525 8.20 20.18 29.05
CA LYS A 525 8.81 21.51 29.24
C LYS A 525 8.01 22.23 30.33
N LYS A 526 8.69 22.71 31.37
CA LYS A 526 8.08 23.66 32.29
C LYS A 526 7.62 24.85 31.44
N ALA A 527 6.33 25.20 31.56
CA ALA A 527 5.74 26.36 30.89
C ALA A 527 6.44 27.64 31.29
#